data_0e9c84a6fe0999927e36e27aa763d196
#
_entry.id   0e9c84a6fe0999927e36e27aa763d196
#
_cell.length_a   1.000
_cell.length_b   1.000
_cell.length_c   1.000
_cell.angle_alpha   90.00
_cell.angle_beta   90.00
_cell.angle_gamma   90.00
#
_symmetry.space_group_name_H-M   'P 1'
#
loop_
_entity.id
_entity.type
_entity.pdbx_description
1 polymer ?
#
loop_
_entity_poly.entity_id
_entity_poly.type
_entity_poly.pdbx_seq_one_letter_code
_entity_poly.pdbx_strand_id
1 'polypeptide(L)'
;MNAVIAHDTTRLHTAADAFIAATNAGDVAGVLQLFTPDAVIDDPSTDNCFDGHAGIRQYVEQFFIGYHTVTRFLSLAILGAHRARVRVDFTGDFGHEIGLLDLTVNADGDIVRIDADLA
;
A
#
# COMPACT_ATOMS: atom_id res chain seq x y z
N MET A 1 12.89 22.27 12.17
CA MET A 1 13.39 21.65 10.93
C MET A 1 13.20 20.17 10.98
N ASN A 2 13.91 19.50 11.87
CA ASN A 2 13.85 18.05 11.98
C ASN A 2 12.44 17.54 12.34
N ALA A 3 11.67 18.32 13.10
CA ALA A 3 10.32 17.93 13.49
C ALA A 3 9.38 17.76 12.28
N VAL A 4 9.52 18.62 11.26
CA VAL A 4 8.71 18.55 10.06
C VAL A 4 9.05 17.30 9.26
N ILE A 5 10.35 17.02 9.09
CA ILE A 5 10.81 15.82 8.36
C ILE A 5 10.38 14.54 9.10
N ALA A 6 10.55 14.53 10.42
CA ALA A 6 10.15 13.39 11.23
C ALA A 6 8.63 13.16 11.19
N HIS A 7 7.84 14.25 11.13
CA HIS A 7 6.38 14.17 11.03
C HIS A 7 5.95 13.55 9.70
N ASP A 8 6.56 13.95 8.57
CA ASP A 8 6.27 13.38 7.26
C ASP A 8 6.66 11.90 7.20
N THR A 9 7.82 11.55 7.77
CA THR A 9 8.27 10.17 7.88
C THR A 9 7.27 9.33 8.70
N THR A 10 6.77 9.88 9.80
CA THR A 10 5.78 9.20 10.64
C THR A 10 4.50 8.93 9.87
N ARG A 11 4.01 9.87 9.07
CA ARG A 11 2.81 9.66 8.24
C ARG A 11 3.01 8.53 7.23
N LEU A 12 4.17 8.46 6.61
CA LEU A 12 4.49 7.41 5.65
C LEU A 12 4.55 6.04 6.32
N HIS A 13 5.20 5.93 7.47
CA HIS A 13 5.20 4.70 8.24
C HIS A 13 3.79 4.30 8.68
N THR A 14 3.02 5.24 9.17
CA THR A 14 1.64 5.00 9.61
C THR A 14 0.78 4.49 8.47
N ALA A 15 0.88 5.10 7.28
CA ALA A 15 0.12 4.68 6.12
C ALA A 15 0.50 3.26 5.68
N ALA A 16 1.80 2.95 5.65
CA ALA A 16 2.28 1.62 5.29
C ALA A 16 1.78 0.56 6.28
N ASP A 17 1.95 0.81 7.57
CA ASP A 17 1.53 -0.13 8.62
C ASP A 17 0.02 -0.36 8.58
N ALA A 18 -0.76 0.70 8.39
CA ALA A 18 -2.22 0.61 8.33
C ALA A 18 -2.68 -0.18 7.10
N PHE A 19 -2.06 0.04 5.96
CA PHE A 19 -2.37 -0.71 4.74
C PHE A 19 -2.10 -2.20 4.92
N ILE A 20 -0.93 -2.54 5.46
CA ILE A 20 -0.54 -3.93 5.72
C ILE A 20 -1.51 -4.59 6.72
N ALA A 21 -1.82 -3.91 7.81
CA ALA A 21 -2.73 -4.44 8.83
C ALA A 21 -4.13 -4.67 8.27
N ALA A 22 -4.67 -3.71 7.53
CA ALA A 22 -6.03 -3.82 6.97
C ALA A 22 -6.13 -4.90 5.91
N THR A 23 -5.13 -5.01 5.02
CA THR A 23 -5.12 -6.07 4.00
C THR A 23 -4.96 -7.45 4.63
N ASN A 24 -4.11 -7.58 5.63
CA ASN A 24 -3.94 -8.86 6.35
C ASN A 24 -5.21 -9.28 7.10
N ALA A 25 -5.97 -8.31 7.58
CA ALA A 25 -7.24 -8.59 8.27
C ALA A 25 -8.39 -8.87 7.30
N GLY A 26 -8.20 -8.66 6.00
CA GLY A 26 -9.28 -8.75 5.02
C GLY A 26 -10.32 -7.65 5.21
N ASP A 27 -9.94 -6.54 5.81
CA ASP A 27 -10.81 -5.42 6.14
C ASP A 27 -10.88 -4.44 4.97
N VAL A 28 -11.72 -4.74 3.98
CA VAL A 28 -11.85 -3.93 2.78
C VAL A 28 -12.25 -2.49 3.11
N ALA A 29 -13.24 -2.32 3.98
CA ALA A 29 -13.68 -0.98 4.39
C ALA A 29 -12.54 -0.19 5.04
N GLY A 30 -11.76 -0.84 5.89
CA GLY A 30 -10.59 -0.23 6.52
C GLY A 30 -9.53 0.17 5.52
N VAL A 31 -9.28 -0.66 4.49
CA VAL A 31 -8.36 -0.31 3.41
C VAL A 31 -8.85 0.94 2.69
N LEU A 32 -10.11 0.99 2.28
CA LEU A 32 -10.64 2.12 1.53
C LEU A 32 -10.56 3.44 2.29
N GLN A 33 -10.68 3.40 3.62
CA GLN A 33 -10.55 4.60 4.45
C GLN A 33 -9.15 5.21 4.42
N LEU A 34 -8.14 4.43 4.03
CA LEU A 34 -6.76 4.92 3.94
C LEU A 34 -6.50 5.71 2.65
N PHE A 35 -7.36 5.57 1.65
CA PHE A 35 -7.18 6.12 0.31
C PHE A 35 -8.12 7.29 0.06
N THR A 36 -7.62 8.26 -0.74
CA THR A 36 -8.51 9.29 -1.28
C THR A 36 -9.51 8.65 -2.25
N PRO A 37 -10.68 9.29 -2.48
CA PRO A 37 -11.72 8.71 -3.35
C PRO A 37 -11.26 8.42 -4.78
N ASP A 38 -10.28 9.17 -5.27
CA ASP A 38 -9.74 9.04 -6.63
C ASP A 38 -8.36 8.39 -6.68
N ALA A 39 -7.95 7.75 -5.59
CA ALA A 39 -6.64 7.10 -5.51
C ALA A 39 -6.50 5.97 -6.52
N VAL A 40 -5.26 5.61 -6.82
CA VAL A 40 -4.93 4.60 -7.84
C VAL A 40 -3.94 3.60 -7.26
N ILE A 41 -4.14 2.32 -7.58
CA ILE A 41 -3.11 1.29 -7.44
C ILE A 41 -2.72 0.82 -8.84
N ASP A 42 -1.45 1.01 -9.19
CA ASP A 42 -0.88 0.55 -10.45
C ASP A 42 0.00 -0.66 -10.16
N ASP A 43 -0.41 -1.82 -10.68
CA ASP A 43 0.31 -3.07 -10.47
C ASP A 43 0.60 -3.73 -11.82
N PRO A 44 1.80 -3.52 -12.37
CA PRO A 44 2.17 -4.09 -13.67
C PRO A 44 2.10 -5.61 -13.74
N SER A 45 2.25 -6.30 -12.63
CA SER A 45 2.17 -7.77 -12.61
C SER A 45 0.77 -8.29 -12.96
N THR A 46 -0.25 -7.43 -12.85
CA THR A 46 -1.64 -7.76 -13.21
C THR A 46 -2.05 -7.22 -14.58
N ASP A 47 -1.18 -6.43 -15.23
CA ASP A 47 -1.47 -5.67 -16.43
C ASP A 47 -2.60 -4.65 -16.26
N ASN A 48 -2.92 -4.27 -15.03
CA ASN A 48 -4.04 -3.39 -14.72
C ASN A 48 -3.67 -2.25 -13.80
N CYS A 49 -4.43 -1.18 -13.94
CA CYS A 49 -4.45 -0.04 -13.04
C CYS A 49 -5.83 -0.01 -12.38
N PHE A 50 -5.87 0.09 -11.07
CA PHE A 50 -7.10 0.02 -10.28
C PHE A 50 -7.45 1.41 -9.78
N ASP A 51 -8.51 2.01 -10.34
CA ASP A 51 -8.87 3.41 -10.13
C ASP A 51 -9.98 3.56 -9.10
N GLY A 52 -9.78 4.48 -8.16
CA GLY A 52 -10.77 4.86 -7.17
C GLY A 52 -11.08 3.73 -6.19
N HIS A 53 -12.03 3.99 -5.29
CA HIS A 53 -12.39 3.02 -4.27
C HIS A 53 -12.94 1.72 -4.86
N ALA A 54 -13.70 1.79 -5.95
CA ALA A 54 -14.23 0.59 -6.61
C ALA A 54 -13.11 -0.29 -7.16
N GLY A 55 -12.11 0.32 -7.82
CA GLY A 55 -10.95 -0.40 -8.34
C GLY A 55 -10.08 -0.97 -7.23
N ILE A 56 -9.84 -0.18 -6.19
CA ILE A 56 -9.02 -0.61 -5.05
C ILE A 56 -9.70 -1.77 -4.30
N ARG A 57 -11.01 -1.71 -4.13
CA ARG A 57 -11.79 -2.82 -3.56
C ARG A 57 -11.57 -4.09 -4.36
N GLN A 58 -11.67 -4.01 -5.68
CA GLN A 58 -11.47 -5.15 -6.57
C GLN A 58 -10.06 -5.73 -6.41
N TYR A 59 -9.05 -4.87 -6.36
CA TYR A 59 -7.66 -5.27 -6.16
C TYR A 59 -7.47 -6.04 -4.86
N VAL A 60 -7.99 -5.51 -3.76
CA VAL A 60 -7.85 -6.12 -2.43
C VAL A 60 -8.62 -7.46 -2.38
N GLU A 61 -9.84 -7.50 -2.89
CA GLU A 61 -10.64 -8.71 -2.88
C GLU A 61 -10.02 -9.82 -3.71
N GLN A 62 -9.44 -9.49 -4.86
CA GLN A 62 -8.86 -10.47 -5.76
C GLN A 62 -7.48 -10.95 -5.31
N PHE A 63 -6.58 -10.01 -5.01
CA PHE A 63 -5.17 -10.33 -4.84
C PHE A 63 -4.75 -10.50 -3.38
N PHE A 64 -5.51 -9.99 -2.43
CA PHE A 64 -5.23 -10.20 -1.01
C PHE A 64 -6.15 -11.23 -0.41
N ILE A 65 -7.44 -11.02 -0.48
CA ILE A 65 -8.42 -11.96 0.10
C ILE A 65 -8.49 -13.24 -0.74
N GLY A 66 -8.64 -13.11 -2.04
CA GLY A 66 -8.79 -14.26 -2.94
C GLY A 66 -7.61 -15.21 -2.93
N TYR A 67 -6.40 -14.68 -2.83
CA TYR A 67 -5.16 -15.48 -2.79
C TYR A 67 -4.71 -15.83 -1.38
N HIS A 68 -5.45 -15.43 -0.34
CA HIS A 68 -5.06 -15.60 1.06
C HIS A 68 -3.68 -14.99 1.34
N THR A 69 -3.44 -13.80 0.79
CA THR A 69 -2.15 -13.14 0.89
C THR A 69 -1.92 -12.63 2.31
N VAL A 70 -0.77 -12.95 2.85
CA VAL A 70 -0.25 -12.35 4.10
C VAL A 70 0.95 -11.50 3.72
N THR A 71 0.94 -10.26 4.16
CA THR A 71 1.98 -9.28 3.88
C THR A 71 2.77 -9.02 5.14
N ARG A 72 4.10 -9.16 5.06
CA ARG A 72 5.01 -8.84 6.15
C ARG A 72 5.88 -7.66 5.74
N PHE A 73 5.95 -6.64 6.60
CA PHE A 73 6.83 -5.50 6.42
C PHE A 73 8.29 -5.92 6.55
N LEU A 74 9.14 -5.49 5.61
CA LEU A 74 10.58 -5.74 5.67
C LEU A 74 11.36 -4.46 5.90
N SER A 75 11.11 -3.41 5.10
CA SER A 75 11.82 -2.13 5.23
C SER A 75 11.04 -1.01 4.56
N LEU A 76 11.39 0.22 4.91
CA LEU A 76 10.82 1.42 4.30
C LEU A 76 11.94 2.41 4.00
N ALA A 77 11.98 2.90 2.77
CA ALA A 77 12.92 3.92 2.33
C ALA A 77 12.13 5.18 1.96
N ILE A 78 12.56 6.32 2.48
CA ILE A 78 11.95 7.61 2.16
C ILE A 78 12.45 8.04 0.79
N LEU A 79 11.52 8.29 -0.14
CA LEU A 79 11.83 8.76 -1.49
C LEU A 79 11.60 10.27 -1.64
N GLY A 80 10.84 10.87 -0.73
CA GLY A 80 10.53 12.29 -0.73
C GLY A 80 9.63 12.63 0.45
N ALA A 81 9.18 13.87 0.55
CA ALA A 81 8.37 14.33 1.68
C ALA A 81 7.04 13.56 1.79
N HIS A 82 6.49 13.10 0.66
CA HIS A 82 5.18 12.45 0.60
C HIS A 82 5.23 11.06 -0.02
N ARG A 83 6.43 10.49 -0.18
CA ARG A 83 6.60 9.24 -0.91
C ARG A 83 7.61 8.32 -0.23
N ALA A 84 7.25 7.04 -0.14
CA ALA A 84 8.12 6.02 0.45
C ALA A 84 8.02 4.72 -0.32
N ARG A 85 9.13 3.99 -0.37
CA ARG A 85 9.17 2.63 -0.91
C ARG A 85 9.16 1.64 0.23
N VAL A 86 8.15 0.79 0.26
CA VAL A 86 8.01 -0.27 1.26
C VAL A 86 8.38 -1.59 0.62
N ARG A 87 9.35 -2.27 1.21
CA ARG A 87 9.71 -3.62 0.80
C ARG A 87 8.94 -4.59 1.68
N VAL A 88 8.26 -5.54 1.07
CA VAL A 88 7.37 -6.47 1.75
C VAL A 88 7.61 -7.90 1.30
N ASP A 89 7.23 -8.83 2.15
CA ASP A 89 7.23 -10.25 1.87
C ASP A 89 5.78 -10.70 1.77
N PHE A 90 5.38 -11.17 0.59
CA PHE A 90 4.05 -11.71 0.33
C PHE A 90 4.08 -13.24 0.38
N THR A 91 3.18 -13.82 1.15
CA THR A 91 2.91 -15.27 1.09
C THR A 91 1.43 -15.49 0.84
N GLY A 92 1.09 -16.54 0.13
CA GLY A 92 -0.30 -16.86 -0.19
C GLY A 92 -0.38 -18.09 -1.07
N ASP A 93 -1.52 -18.28 -1.72
CA ASP A 93 -1.75 -19.44 -2.59
C ASP A 93 -0.77 -19.52 -3.76
N PHE A 94 -0.24 -18.37 -4.18
CA PHE A 94 0.78 -18.28 -5.23
C PHE A 94 2.20 -18.69 -4.76
N GLY A 95 2.40 -18.91 -3.47
CA GLY A 95 3.69 -19.22 -2.88
C GLY A 95 4.28 -18.02 -2.12
N HIS A 96 5.46 -17.56 -2.53
CA HIS A 96 6.21 -16.52 -1.83
C HIS A 96 6.86 -15.56 -2.81
N GLU A 97 6.70 -14.26 -2.58
CA GLU A 97 7.29 -13.22 -3.42
C GLU A 97 7.72 -12.03 -2.56
N ILE A 98 8.82 -11.40 -2.95
CA ILE A 98 9.25 -10.12 -2.37
C ILE A 98 8.74 -9.02 -3.30
N GLY A 99 7.98 -8.08 -2.72
CA GLY A 99 7.40 -6.98 -3.47
C GLY A 99 7.87 -5.63 -3.00
N LEU A 100 7.60 -4.63 -3.85
CA LEU A 100 7.84 -3.22 -3.56
C LEU A 100 6.52 -2.49 -3.70
N LEU A 101 6.20 -1.65 -2.71
CA LEU A 101 5.03 -0.79 -2.72
C LEU A 101 5.50 0.65 -2.56
N ASP A 102 5.42 1.44 -3.63
CA ASP A 102 5.73 2.86 -3.57
C ASP A 102 4.46 3.62 -3.23
N LEU A 103 4.39 4.10 -1.99
CA LEU A 103 3.24 4.84 -1.47
C LEU A 103 3.44 6.32 -1.70
N THR A 104 2.39 6.99 -2.18
CA THR A 104 2.32 8.45 -2.21
C THR A 104 1.15 8.89 -1.35
N VAL A 105 1.39 9.80 -0.42
CA VAL A 105 0.37 10.34 0.47
C VAL A 105 0.19 11.85 0.22
N ASN A 106 -1.01 12.36 0.56
CA ASN A 106 -1.25 13.80 0.55
C ASN A 106 -0.85 14.44 1.89
N ALA A 107 -1.10 15.73 2.05
CA ALA A 107 -0.75 16.47 3.26
C ALA A 107 -1.47 15.94 4.50
N ASP A 108 -2.63 15.33 4.35
CA ASP A 108 -3.41 14.76 5.45
C ASP A 108 -2.97 13.32 5.81
N GLY A 109 -2.05 12.74 5.04
CA GLY A 109 -1.58 11.37 5.26
C GLY A 109 -2.41 10.31 4.57
N ASP A 110 -3.40 10.69 3.76
CA ASP A 110 -4.19 9.75 2.98
C ASP A 110 -3.40 9.28 1.76
N ILE A 111 -3.54 8.00 1.42
CA ILE A 111 -2.84 7.42 0.27
C ILE A 111 -3.54 7.89 -1.01
N VAL A 112 -2.77 8.49 -1.91
CA VAL A 112 -3.28 8.93 -3.22
C VAL A 112 -2.87 7.98 -4.33
N ARG A 113 -1.79 7.20 -4.12
CA ARG A 113 -1.29 6.27 -5.13
C ARG A 113 -0.42 5.20 -4.50
N ILE A 114 -0.53 3.99 -5.01
CA ILE A 114 0.46 2.93 -4.78
C ILE A 114 0.92 2.42 -6.15
N ASP A 115 2.23 2.41 -6.35
CA ASP A 115 2.85 1.72 -7.48
C ASP A 115 3.46 0.44 -6.94
N ALA A 116 2.90 -0.70 -7.33
CA ALA A 116 3.34 -2.01 -6.89
C ALA A 116 4.26 -2.65 -7.92
N ASP A 117 5.27 -3.37 -7.46
CA ASP A 117 6.17 -4.11 -8.35
C ASP A 117 6.76 -5.30 -7.58
N LEU A 118 7.42 -6.18 -8.29
CA LEU A 118 8.20 -7.26 -7.69
C LEU A 118 9.66 -6.82 -7.53
N ALA A 119 10.25 -7.24 -6.44
CA ALA A 119 11.65 -6.90 -6.18
C ALA A 119 12.62 -7.70 -7.06
#